data_350e97c47b1b1098fa4b709277123021
#
_entry.id   350e97c47b1b1098fa4b709277123021
#
_cell.length_a   1.000
_cell.length_b   1.000
_cell.length_c   1.000
_cell.angle_alpha   90.00
_cell.angle_beta   90.00
_cell.angle_gamma   90.00
#
_symmetry.space_group_name_H-M   'P 1'
#
loop_
_entity.id
_entity.type
_entity.pdbx_description
1 polymer ?
#
loop_
_entity_poly.entity_id
_entity_poly.type
_entity_poly.pdbx_seq_one_letter_code
_entity_poly.pdbx_strand_id
1 'polypeptide(L)'
;MPKFNFSKLLIPIALTAIIGYFSYAYFLKDIILNNSTQTIQLKDFGLSKACNLKKHDGQSSISSLEIELSGTSKDNLYLVFGPTKDQLVEQIQLKKGTIDFQKSTEWKTDNCYFLIINEKGEAVDLNLDYRFIH
;
A
#
# COMPACT_ATOMS: atom_id res chain seq x y z
N MET A 1 -41.65 -28.32 -37.70
CA MET A 1 -40.45 -27.70 -37.22
C MET A 1 -40.56 -27.38 -35.75
N PRO A 2 -39.66 -27.81 -34.93
CA PRO A 2 -39.67 -27.38 -33.56
C PRO A 2 -39.42 -25.87 -33.52
N LYS A 3 -40.28 -25.11 -32.83
CA LYS A 3 -40.08 -23.72 -32.61
C LYS A 3 -38.87 -23.54 -31.66
N PHE A 4 -37.88 -22.80 -32.13
CA PHE A 4 -36.74 -22.42 -31.31
C PHE A 4 -37.21 -21.46 -30.23
N ASN A 5 -36.99 -21.80 -28.93
CA ASN A 5 -37.45 -21.03 -27.83
C ASN A 5 -36.27 -20.15 -27.33
N PHE A 6 -36.23 -18.89 -27.79
CA PHE A 6 -35.19 -17.94 -27.41
C PHE A 6 -35.11 -17.66 -25.92
N SER A 7 -36.24 -17.74 -25.20
CA SER A 7 -36.24 -17.47 -23.75
C SER A 7 -35.46 -18.54 -22.96
N LYS A 8 -35.46 -19.79 -23.43
CA LYS A 8 -34.66 -20.85 -22.82
C LYS A 8 -33.17 -20.71 -23.04
N LEU A 9 -32.76 -20.01 -24.10
CA LEU A 9 -31.37 -19.74 -24.41
C LEU A 9 -30.86 -18.47 -23.75
N LEU A 10 -31.72 -17.46 -23.57
CA LEU A 10 -31.37 -16.17 -22.97
C LEU A 10 -30.99 -16.29 -21.50
N ILE A 11 -31.69 -17.13 -20.72
CA ILE A 11 -31.42 -17.27 -19.28
C ILE A 11 -30.00 -17.79 -19.02
N PRO A 12 -29.53 -18.91 -19.62
CA PRO A 12 -28.17 -19.39 -19.37
C PRO A 12 -27.10 -18.43 -19.92
N ILE A 13 -27.36 -17.72 -21.03
CA ILE A 13 -26.42 -16.71 -21.55
C ILE A 13 -26.32 -15.55 -20.59
N ALA A 14 -27.45 -15.03 -20.07
CA ALA A 14 -27.47 -13.94 -19.10
C ALA A 14 -26.74 -14.32 -17.80
N LEU A 15 -26.97 -15.52 -17.29
CA LEU A 15 -26.27 -16.03 -16.10
C LEU A 15 -24.78 -16.15 -16.31
N THR A 16 -24.35 -16.68 -17.45
CA THR A 16 -22.92 -16.77 -17.79
C THR A 16 -22.27 -15.40 -17.88
N ALA A 17 -22.95 -14.42 -18.49
CA ALA A 17 -22.46 -13.05 -18.59
C ALA A 17 -22.35 -12.38 -17.21
N ILE A 18 -23.31 -12.59 -16.33
CA ILE A 18 -23.31 -12.05 -14.96
C ILE A 18 -22.17 -12.66 -14.14
N ILE A 19 -22.00 -13.96 -14.17
CA ILE A 19 -20.92 -14.67 -13.47
C ILE A 19 -19.56 -14.20 -14.00
N GLY A 20 -19.42 -14.09 -15.32
CA GLY A 20 -18.19 -13.60 -15.95
C GLY A 20 -17.85 -12.17 -15.56
N TYR A 21 -18.86 -11.28 -15.53
CA TYR A 21 -18.69 -9.89 -15.12
C TYR A 21 -18.25 -9.79 -13.65
N PHE A 22 -18.92 -10.47 -12.74
CA PHE A 22 -18.56 -10.43 -11.32
C PHE A 22 -17.18 -11.03 -11.06
N SER A 23 -16.83 -12.13 -11.71
CA SER A 23 -15.50 -12.74 -11.59
C SER A 23 -14.42 -11.80 -12.13
N TYR A 24 -14.65 -11.16 -13.26
CA TYR A 24 -13.74 -10.22 -13.85
C TYR A 24 -13.58 -8.96 -12.99
N ALA A 25 -14.68 -8.39 -12.51
CA ALA A 25 -14.65 -7.21 -11.66
C ALA A 25 -13.92 -7.48 -10.35
N TYR A 26 -14.15 -8.64 -9.73
CA TYR A 26 -13.46 -9.06 -8.50
C TYR A 26 -11.95 -9.20 -8.74
N PHE A 27 -11.57 -9.89 -9.81
CA PHE A 27 -10.17 -10.08 -10.17
C PHE A 27 -9.48 -8.75 -10.50
N LEU A 28 -10.16 -7.88 -11.25
CA LEU A 28 -9.64 -6.56 -11.61
C LEU A 28 -9.47 -5.67 -10.37
N LYS A 29 -10.39 -5.75 -9.42
CA LYS A 29 -10.32 -5.02 -8.16
C LYS A 29 -9.04 -5.39 -7.39
N ASP A 30 -8.74 -6.68 -7.25
CA ASP A 30 -7.52 -7.12 -6.57
C ASP A 30 -6.26 -6.62 -7.28
N ILE A 31 -6.21 -6.69 -8.61
CA ILE A 31 -5.08 -6.17 -9.40
C ILE A 31 -4.92 -4.66 -9.17
N ILE A 32 -6.00 -3.91 -9.24
CA ILE A 32 -5.97 -2.45 -9.05
C ILE A 32 -5.50 -2.10 -7.65
N LEU A 33 -6.02 -2.75 -6.61
CA LEU A 33 -5.65 -2.49 -5.22
C LEU A 33 -4.19 -2.86 -4.95
N ASN A 34 -3.70 -3.98 -5.50
CA ASN A 34 -2.32 -4.38 -5.34
C ASN A 34 -1.32 -3.47 -6.05
N ASN A 35 -1.74 -2.80 -7.13
CA ASN A 35 -0.90 -1.88 -7.89
C ASN A 35 -1.08 -0.41 -7.50
N SER A 36 -2.04 -0.11 -6.62
CA SER A 36 -2.29 1.25 -6.17
C SER A 36 -1.30 1.66 -5.08
N THR A 37 -0.50 2.67 -5.38
CA THR A 37 0.44 3.26 -4.43
C THR A 37 -0.24 4.40 -3.69
N GLN A 38 -0.08 4.45 -2.37
CA GLN A 38 -0.51 5.55 -1.53
C GLN A 38 0.70 6.43 -1.23
N THR A 39 0.50 7.74 -1.23
CA THR A 39 1.57 8.72 -1.01
C THR A 39 1.24 9.61 0.17
N ILE A 40 2.22 9.80 1.06
CA ILE A 40 2.17 10.75 2.16
C ILE A 40 3.32 11.74 1.98
N GLN A 41 3.00 13.02 1.97
CA GLN A 41 4.02 14.06 1.96
C GLN A 41 4.44 14.40 3.39
N LEU A 42 5.75 14.38 3.63
CA LEU A 42 6.36 14.65 4.93
C LEU A 42 7.26 15.87 4.78
N LYS A 43 6.88 16.99 5.39
CA LYS A 43 7.63 18.24 5.28
C LYS A 43 7.71 18.92 6.62
N ASP A 44 8.93 19.25 7.03
CA ASP A 44 9.23 20.05 8.23
C ASP A 44 8.45 19.62 9.48
N PHE A 45 8.50 18.33 9.79
CA PHE A 45 7.72 17.74 10.88
C PHE A 45 8.40 17.82 12.27
N GLY A 46 9.56 18.46 12.36
CA GLY A 46 10.31 18.55 13.62
C GLY A 46 11.14 17.31 13.90
N LEU A 47 11.13 16.83 15.15
CA LEU A 47 11.99 15.72 15.61
C LEU A 47 11.49 14.33 15.19
N SER A 48 10.20 14.17 15.01
CA SER A 48 9.65 12.88 14.62
C SER A 48 8.28 13.01 13.97
N LYS A 49 7.95 12.02 13.16
CA LYS A 49 6.63 11.87 12.55
C LYS A 49 6.24 10.40 12.55
N ALA A 50 5.09 10.11 13.12
CA ALA A 50 4.50 8.80 13.11
C ALA A 50 3.41 8.71 12.04
N CYS A 51 3.43 7.65 11.25
CA CYS A 51 2.43 7.38 10.22
C CYS A 51 1.84 5.99 10.44
N ASN A 52 0.53 5.89 10.40
CA ASN A 52 -0.15 4.61 10.37
C ASN A 52 -0.49 4.28 8.93
N LEU A 53 0.27 3.37 8.33
CA LEU A 53 0.04 2.91 6.98
C LEU A 53 -1.01 1.80 7.02
N LYS A 54 -2.03 1.91 6.17
CA LYS A 54 -3.13 0.95 6.10
C LYS A 54 -3.31 0.46 4.68
N LYS A 55 -3.72 -0.81 4.54
CA LYS A 55 -4.12 -1.33 3.24
C LYS A 55 -5.39 -0.60 2.74
N HIS A 56 -5.67 -0.72 1.43
CA HIS A 56 -6.94 -0.25 0.88
C HIS A 56 -8.11 -1.05 1.46
N ASP A 57 -9.23 -0.36 1.69
CA ASP A 57 -10.47 -1.01 2.09
C ASP A 57 -10.90 -2.04 1.03
N GLY A 58 -11.26 -3.23 1.46
CA GLY A 58 -11.65 -4.31 0.58
C GLY A 58 -10.49 -5.05 -0.10
N GLN A 59 -9.25 -4.68 0.17
CA GLN A 59 -8.09 -5.47 -0.25
C GLN A 59 -8.07 -6.78 0.56
N SER A 60 -7.74 -7.89 -0.12
CA SER A 60 -7.63 -9.20 0.53
C SER A 60 -6.41 -9.27 1.46
N SER A 61 -6.17 -10.44 2.06
CA SER A 61 -5.05 -10.63 3.00
C SER A 61 -3.72 -10.19 2.41
N ILE A 62 -2.87 -9.57 3.23
CA ILE A 62 -1.60 -9.00 2.82
C ILE A 62 -0.49 -10.04 2.91
N SER A 63 0.40 -10.06 1.91
CA SER A 63 1.60 -10.91 1.90
C SER A 63 2.89 -10.10 1.94
N SER A 64 2.89 -8.87 1.42
CA SER A 64 4.07 -8.01 1.42
C SER A 64 3.71 -6.53 1.51
N LEU A 65 4.70 -5.74 1.90
CA LEU A 65 4.62 -4.29 1.97
C LEU A 65 5.82 -3.70 1.24
N GLU A 66 5.56 -2.80 0.31
CA GLU A 66 6.58 -2.02 -0.37
C GLU A 66 6.55 -0.58 0.13
N ILE A 67 7.72 -0.08 0.50
CA ILE A 67 7.91 1.29 0.98
C ILE A 67 8.98 1.96 0.14
N GLU A 68 8.71 3.17 -0.30
CA GLU A 68 9.67 4.02 -1.00
C GLU A 68 9.65 5.41 -0.36
N LEU A 69 10.82 5.86 0.07
CA LEU A 69 11.00 7.18 0.66
C LEU A 69 11.98 7.97 -0.19
N SER A 70 11.54 9.12 -0.70
CA SER A 70 12.33 9.95 -1.60
C SER A 70 12.25 11.43 -1.20
N GLY A 71 13.28 12.18 -1.53
CA GLY A 71 13.33 13.62 -1.25
C GLY A 71 14.66 14.06 -0.69
N THR A 72 14.64 15.03 0.21
CA THR A 72 15.83 15.62 0.82
C THR A 72 15.68 15.80 2.32
N SER A 73 16.80 15.70 3.04
CA SER A 73 16.86 15.96 4.46
C SER A 73 18.17 16.68 4.81
N LYS A 74 18.12 17.67 5.68
CA LYS A 74 19.31 18.35 6.19
C LYS A 74 20.02 17.55 7.28
N ASP A 75 19.35 16.60 7.89
CA ASP A 75 19.87 15.75 8.94
C ASP A 75 19.76 14.27 8.62
N ASN A 76 20.50 13.48 9.40
CA ASN A 76 20.32 12.03 9.39
C ASN A 76 18.92 11.68 9.89
N LEU A 77 18.33 10.69 9.25
CA LEU A 77 17.01 10.17 9.59
C LEU A 77 17.12 8.72 10.07
N TYR A 78 16.24 8.37 10.99
CA TYR A 78 16.07 6.99 11.43
C TYR A 78 14.65 6.57 11.14
N LEU A 79 14.51 5.45 10.43
CA LEU A 79 13.23 4.84 10.14
C LEU A 79 13.03 3.65 11.06
N VAL A 80 11.89 3.61 11.74
CA VAL A 80 11.51 2.49 12.59
C VAL A 80 10.10 2.09 12.22
N PHE A 81 9.87 0.82 11.96
CA PHE A 81 8.54 0.36 11.61
C PHE A 81 8.24 -1.06 12.10
N GLY A 82 6.98 -1.34 12.24
CA GLY A 82 6.45 -2.61 12.68
C GLY A 82 4.93 -2.68 12.55
N PRO A 83 4.32 -3.82 12.89
CA PRO A 83 2.87 -3.98 12.83
C PRO A 83 2.12 -3.03 13.74
N THR A 84 2.68 -2.72 14.90
CA THR A 84 2.11 -1.81 15.88
C THR A 84 3.21 -0.95 16.50
N LYS A 85 2.81 0.11 17.19
CA LYS A 85 3.69 0.98 17.97
C LYS A 85 4.59 0.22 18.95
N ASP A 86 4.08 -0.88 19.52
CA ASP A 86 4.79 -1.66 20.53
C ASP A 86 5.58 -2.84 19.95
N GLN A 87 5.42 -3.12 18.65
CA GLN A 87 6.06 -4.23 17.94
C GLN A 87 6.86 -3.72 16.74
N LEU A 88 7.91 -2.97 17.01
CA LEU A 88 8.80 -2.45 15.99
C LEU A 88 9.81 -3.54 15.59
N VAL A 89 9.90 -3.86 14.31
CA VAL A 89 10.69 -4.98 13.80
C VAL A 89 11.94 -4.58 13.04
N GLU A 90 11.99 -3.36 12.50
CA GLU A 90 13.16 -2.87 11.78
C GLU A 90 13.50 -1.43 12.14
N GLN A 91 14.79 -1.15 12.12
CA GLN A 91 15.35 0.20 12.27
C GLN A 91 16.40 0.41 11.19
N ILE A 92 16.29 1.53 10.47
CA ILE A 92 17.16 1.86 9.36
C ILE A 92 17.66 3.30 9.52
N GLN A 93 18.94 3.51 9.32
CA GLN A 93 19.53 4.84 9.33
C GLN A 93 19.70 5.34 7.89
N LEU A 94 19.23 6.56 7.62
CA LEU A 94 19.42 7.27 6.36
C LEU A 94 20.30 8.49 6.59
N LYS A 95 21.32 8.63 5.76
CA LYS A 95 22.24 9.78 5.83
C LYS A 95 21.58 11.02 5.25
N LYS A 96 21.93 12.18 5.81
CA LYS A 96 21.49 13.49 5.32
C LYS A 96 21.82 13.69 3.84
N GLY A 97 21.05 14.51 3.17
CA GLY A 97 21.19 14.84 1.75
C GLY A 97 19.99 14.30 0.95
N THR A 98 20.28 13.82 -0.23
CA THR A 98 19.24 13.19 -1.06
C THR A 98 18.86 11.84 -0.46
N ILE A 99 17.57 11.67 -0.23
CA ILE A 99 17.00 10.43 0.29
C ILE A 99 16.39 9.66 -0.87
N ASP A 100 16.83 8.42 -1.03
CA ASP A 100 16.27 7.49 -2.01
C ASP A 100 16.34 6.09 -1.39
N PHE A 101 15.26 5.71 -0.73
CA PHE A 101 15.16 4.47 0.02
C PHE A 101 13.99 3.64 -0.48
N GLN A 102 14.25 2.36 -0.74
CA GLN A 102 13.24 1.39 -1.15
C GLN A 102 13.37 0.13 -0.32
N LYS A 103 12.24 -0.39 0.14
CA LYS A 103 12.19 -1.63 0.89
C LYS A 103 10.95 -2.41 0.48
N SER A 104 11.16 -3.68 0.15
CA SER A 104 10.08 -4.66 0.01
C SER A 104 10.27 -5.70 1.09
N THR A 105 9.26 -5.95 1.89
CA THR A 105 9.33 -6.87 3.02
C THR A 105 8.09 -7.73 3.11
N GLU A 106 8.25 -8.94 3.62
CA GLU A 106 7.12 -9.80 3.95
C GLU A 106 6.29 -9.13 5.05
N TRP A 107 4.97 -9.07 4.85
CA TRP A 107 4.07 -8.38 5.76
C TRP A 107 2.72 -9.08 5.78
N LYS A 108 2.21 -9.35 6.96
CA LYS A 108 0.98 -10.14 7.13
C LYS A 108 -0.14 -9.41 7.85
N THR A 109 0.09 -8.17 8.27
CA THR A 109 -0.93 -7.37 8.95
C THR A 109 -1.47 -6.30 8.01
N ASP A 110 -2.66 -5.80 8.33
CA ASP A 110 -3.33 -4.77 7.52
C ASP A 110 -2.78 -3.36 7.76
N ASN A 111 -1.91 -3.22 8.75
CA ASN A 111 -1.37 -1.94 9.19
C ASN A 111 0.14 -2.02 9.33
N CYS A 112 0.80 -0.88 9.14
CA CYS A 112 2.20 -0.67 9.48
C CYS A 112 2.33 0.64 10.25
N TYR A 113 2.88 0.57 11.45
CA TYR A 113 3.30 1.76 12.18
C TYR A 113 4.68 2.16 11.69
N PHE A 114 4.79 3.36 11.13
CA PHE A 114 6.00 3.87 10.52
C PHE A 114 6.40 5.16 11.21
N LEU A 115 7.58 5.17 11.83
CA LEU A 115 8.11 6.31 12.56
C LEU A 115 9.39 6.81 11.91
N ILE A 116 9.43 8.11 11.60
CA ILE A 116 10.63 8.78 11.12
C ILE A 116 11.14 9.70 12.22
N ILE A 117 12.40 9.53 12.59
CA ILE A 117 13.08 10.35 13.58
C ILE A 117 14.08 11.24 12.84
N ASN A 118 13.94 12.55 13.05
CA ASN A 118 14.84 13.56 12.53
C ASN A 118 15.75 14.00 13.66
N GLU A 119 17.03 13.71 13.58
CA GLU A 119 17.99 13.83 14.67
C GLU A 119 18.00 15.24 15.31
N LYS A 120 17.95 16.30 14.50
CA LYS A 120 17.99 17.68 14.96
C LYS A 120 16.72 18.48 14.67
N GLY A 121 15.73 17.89 14.09
CA GLY A 121 14.48 18.56 13.74
C GLY A 121 14.60 19.59 12.63
N GLU A 122 15.64 19.56 11.82
CA GLU A 122 15.84 20.49 10.72
C GLU A 122 14.92 20.19 9.54
N ALA A 123 15.00 21.01 8.49
CA ALA A 123 14.11 20.94 7.35
C ALA A 123 14.22 19.59 6.60
N VAL A 124 13.07 19.02 6.31
CA VAL A 124 12.93 17.82 5.47
C VAL A 124 11.84 18.05 4.44
N ASP A 125 11.98 17.42 3.28
CA ASP A 125 10.97 17.40 2.24
C ASP A 125 10.98 16.00 1.61
N LEU A 126 10.05 15.16 2.07
CA LEU A 126 10.02 13.75 1.74
C LEU A 126 8.67 13.34 1.20
N ASN A 127 8.68 12.41 0.26
CA ASN A 127 7.49 11.67 -0.17
C ASN A 127 7.63 10.22 0.26
N LEU A 128 6.65 9.75 1.01
CA LEU A 128 6.54 8.36 1.40
C LEU A 128 5.48 7.69 0.54
N ASP A 129 5.92 6.80 -0.33
CA ASP A 129 5.06 5.96 -1.14
C ASP A 129 5.02 4.57 -0.54
N TYR A 130 3.85 3.99 -0.41
CA TYR A 130 3.71 2.65 0.13
C TYR A 130 2.59 1.88 -0.55
N ARG A 131 2.74 0.57 -0.56
CA ARG A 131 1.79 -0.33 -1.18
C ARG A 131 1.76 -1.65 -0.42
N PHE A 132 0.56 -2.03 0.02
CA PHE A 132 0.30 -3.36 0.55
C PHE A 132 -0.05 -4.30 -0.60
N ILE A 133 0.60 -5.45 -0.66
CA ILE A 133 0.46 -6.43 -1.72
C ILE A 133 -0.10 -7.73 -1.16
N HIS A 134 -1.07 -8.25 -1.87
CA HIS A 134 -1.67 -9.55 -1.58
C HIS A 134 -0.82 -10.68 -2.16
#